data_9a6a7b40fa73311e52b79c7e65009c52
#
_entry.id   9a6a7b40fa73311e52b79c7e65009c52
#
_cell.length_a   1.000
_cell.length_b   1.000
_cell.length_c   1.000
_cell.angle_alpha   90.00
_cell.angle_beta   90.00
_cell.angle_gamma   90.00
#
_symmetry.space_group_name_H-M   'P 1'
#
loop_
_entity.id
_entity.type
_entity.pdbx_description
1 polymer ?
#
loop_
_entity_poly.entity_id
_entity_poly.type
_entity_poly.pdbx_seq_one_letter_code
_entity_poly.pdbx_strand_id
1 'polypeptide(L)'
;MPKSPVQLSLFDEPSRKLLSSVGFVAAMKATMRGIVEASGLSRDQVVDAMNDLVRISGKGLCKGSKFISLPTLEKWLADEERAQLPDLWGLHVLILATGNRLQPLEAWLALFGCGILDETGRKKLELAELELEREPREKLRRKLKAELMEIR
;
A
#
# COMPACT_ATOMS: atom_id res chain seq x y z
N MET A 1 -7.61 10.37 -40.33
CA MET A 1 -7.87 9.07 -39.68
C MET A 1 -7.74 9.27 -38.20
N PRO A 2 -8.78 9.02 -37.42
CA PRO A 2 -8.66 9.11 -35.97
C PRO A 2 -7.72 8.00 -35.50
N LYS A 3 -6.67 8.37 -34.76
CA LYS A 3 -5.80 7.41 -34.06
C LYS A 3 -6.67 6.66 -33.04
N SER A 4 -6.76 5.33 -33.19
CA SER A 4 -7.37 4.48 -32.18
C SER A 4 -6.78 4.80 -30.79
N PRO A 5 -7.62 4.92 -29.75
CA PRO A 5 -7.09 5.10 -28.41
C PRO A 5 -6.15 3.92 -28.13
N VAL A 6 -4.93 4.23 -27.73
CA VAL A 6 -3.98 3.24 -27.23
C VAL A 6 -4.66 2.64 -26.01
N GLN A 7 -5.18 1.44 -26.17
CA GLN A 7 -5.71 0.64 -25.07
C GLN A 7 -4.49 0.31 -24.22
N LEU A 8 -4.27 1.11 -23.18
CA LEU A 8 -3.27 0.83 -22.15
C LEU A 8 -3.62 -0.56 -21.62
N SER A 9 -2.74 -1.53 -21.87
CA SER A 9 -2.89 -2.86 -21.29
C SER A 9 -2.94 -2.65 -19.78
N LEU A 10 -4.06 -2.93 -19.17
CA LEU A 10 -4.26 -2.79 -17.73
C LEU A 10 -3.24 -3.61 -16.92
N PHE A 11 -2.49 -4.47 -17.60
CA PHE A 11 -1.56 -5.41 -17.01
C PHE A 11 -0.29 -5.47 -17.87
N ASP A 12 0.72 -4.71 -17.49
CA ASP A 12 2.09 -4.92 -17.97
C ASP A 12 2.61 -6.29 -17.49
N GLU A 13 3.57 -6.88 -18.22
CA GLU A 13 4.13 -8.19 -17.89
C GLU A 13 4.57 -8.36 -16.41
N PRO A 14 5.18 -7.36 -15.74
CA PRO A 14 5.48 -7.44 -14.31
C PRO A 14 4.21 -7.62 -13.46
N SER A 15 3.13 -6.91 -13.80
CA SER A 15 1.84 -6.99 -13.11
C SER A 15 1.17 -8.36 -13.31
N ARG A 16 1.33 -8.99 -14.49
CA ARG A 16 0.84 -10.36 -14.74
C ARG A 16 1.55 -11.41 -13.88
N LYS A 17 2.87 -11.26 -13.64
CA LYS A 17 3.61 -12.16 -12.75
C LYS A 17 3.18 -12.00 -11.29
N LEU A 18 2.89 -10.79 -10.86
CA LEU A 18 2.35 -10.51 -9.51
C LEU A 18 0.90 -10.98 -9.35
N LEU A 19 0.12 -11.00 -10.45
CA LEU A 19 -1.25 -11.55 -10.47
C LEU A 19 -1.29 -13.07 -10.51
N SER A 20 -0.18 -13.76 -10.80
CA SER A 20 -0.12 -15.18 -10.49
C SER A 20 -0.31 -15.32 -8.98
N SER A 21 -1.25 -16.18 -8.56
CA SER A 21 -1.56 -16.39 -7.14
C SER A 21 -0.31 -16.69 -6.30
N VAL A 22 0.68 -17.33 -6.90
CA VAL A 22 2.00 -17.65 -6.33
C VAL A 22 2.82 -16.38 -6.09
N GLY A 23 2.94 -15.50 -7.09
CA GLY A 23 3.73 -14.27 -6.97
C GLY A 23 3.16 -13.31 -5.93
N PHE A 24 1.83 -13.17 -5.88
CA PHE A 24 1.14 -12.36 -4.88
C PHE A 24 1.37 -12.89 -3.45
N VAL A 25 1.15 -14.18 -3.23
CA VAL A 25 1.33 -14.82 -1.92
C VAL A 25 2.78 -14.66 -1.45
N ALA A 26 3.76 -14.92 -2.32
CA ALA A 26 5.17 -14.76 -1.99
C ALA A 26 5.53 -13.30 -1.61
N ALA A 27 5.05 -12.33 -2.39
CA ALA A 27 5.26 -10.91 -2.11
C ALA A 27 4.64 -10.49 -0.76
N MET A 28 3.39 -10.88 -0.49
CA MET A 28 2.72 -10.59 0.78
C MET A 28 3.46 -11.20 1.97
N LYS A 29 3.91 -12.44 1.86
CA LYS A 29 4.67 -13.10 2.92
C LYS A 29 6.03 -12.46 3.15
N ALA A 30 6.73 -12.08 2.09
CA ALA A 30 7.99 -11.37 2.21
C ALA A 30 7.82 -10.03 2.95
N THR A 31 6.79 -9.25 2.63
CA THR A 31 6.50 -7.99 3.33
C THR A 31 6.06 -8.20 4.78
N MET A 32 5.24 -9.23 5.06
CA MET A 32 4.87 -9.56 6.43
C MET A 32 6.09 -9.98 7.27
N ARG A 33 7.00 -10.79 6.73
CA ARG A 33 8.28 -11.09 7.40
C ARG A 33 9.08 -9.83 7.66
N GLY A 34 9.21 -8.98 6.64
CA GLY A 34 9.95 -7.73 6.76
C GLY A 34 9.44 -6.82 7.87
N ILE A 35 8.12 -6.69 8.05
CA ILE A 35 7.57 -5.86 9.14
C ILE A 35 7.79 -6.50 10.52
N VAL A 36 7.72 -7.82 10.63
CA VAL A 36 8.00 -8.53 11.88
C VAL A 36 9.47 -8.35 12.26
N GLU A 37 10.41 -8.55 11.34
CA GLU A 37 11.84 -8.37 11.58
C GLU A 37 12.17 -6.90 11.91
N ALA A 38 11.61 -5.96 11.16
CA ALA A 38 11.82 -4.53 11.39
C ALA A 38 11.19 -4.01 12.69
N SER A 39 10.23 -4.72 13.28
CA SER A 39 9.63 -4.37 14.57
C SER A 39 10.61 -4.54 15.75
N GLY A 40 11.62 -5.39 15.60
CA GLY A 40 12.55 -5.76 16.66
C GLY A 40 11.95 -6.70 17.73
N LEU A 41 10.70 -7.12 17.53
CA LEU A 41 10.01 -8.05 18.44
C LEU A 41 10.31 -9.51 18.04
N SER A 42 10.39 -10.40 19.02
CA SER A 42 10.36 -11.84 18.75
C SER A 42 8.99 -12.25 18.24
N ARG A 43 8.89 -13.39 17.53
CA ARG A 43 7.61 -13.90 17.03
C ARG A 43 6.59 -14.13 18.14
N ASP A 44 7.03 -14.61 19.30
CA ASP A 44 6.17 -14.77 20.50
C ASP A 44 5.64 -13.41 20.97
N GLN A 45 6.49 -12.39 21.03
CA GLN A 45 6.08 -11.03 21.39
C GLN A 45 5.10 -10.43 20.39
N VAL A 46 5.25 -10.72 19.10
CA VAL A 46 4.27 -10.30 18.06
C VAL A 46 2.93 -10.98 18.30
N VAL A 47 2.93 -12.29 18.60
CA VAL A 47 1.71 -13.04 18.93
C VAL A 47 1.02 -12.44 20.17
N ASP A 48 1.78 -12.14 21.22
CA ASP A 48 1.25 -11.52 22.43
C ASP A 48 0.65 -10.13 22.13
N ALA A 49 1.36 -9.28 21.40
CA ALA A 49 0.87 -7.97 21.01
C ALA A 49 -0.40 -8.05 20.15
N MET A 50 -0.48 -9.00 19.20
CA MET A 50 -1.69 -9.24 18.41
C MET A 50 -2.86 -9.69 19.30
N ASN A 51 -2.62 -10.58 20.24
CA ASN A 51 -3.64 -11.08 21.15
C ASN A 51 -4.14 -10.01 22.12
N ASP A 52 -3.28 -9.07 22.53
CA ASP A 52 -3.69 -7.91 23.33
C ASP A 52 -4.61 -6.98 22.54
N LEU A 53 -4.29 -6.71 21.26
CA LEU A 53 -5.17 -5.95 20.38
C LEU A 53 -6.53 -6.63 20.19
N VAL A 54 -6.55 -7.97 20.09
CA VAL A 54 -7.79 -8.76 20.02
C VAL A 54 -8.60 -8.65 21.31
N ARG A 55 -7.97 -8.64 22.47
CA ARG A 55 -8.65 -8.44 23.76
C ARG A 55 -9.32 -7.07 23.82
N ILE A 56 -8.64 -6.03 23.36
CA ILE A 56 -9.16 -4.66 23.32
C ILE A 56 -10.31 -4.55 22.32
N SER A 57 -10.16 -5.09 21.11
CA SER A 57 -11.18 -4.98 20.04
C SER A 57 -12.40 -5.86 20.25
N GLY A 58 -12.25 -6.94 21.02
CA GLY A 58 -13.29 -7.98 21.21
C GLY A 58 -13.50 -8.90 20.01
N LYS A 59 -12.88 -8.64 18.84
CA LYS A 59 -13.03 -9.41 17.59
C LYS A 59 -11.92 -10.43 17.44
N GLY A 60 -12.29 -11.71 17.29
CA GLY A 60 -11.32 -12.81 17.12
C GLY A 60 -10.59 -12.77 15.77
N LEU A 61 -9.39 -13.38 15.74
CA LEU A 61 -8.51 -13.44 14.57
C LEU A 61 -8.69 -14.70 13.72
N CYS A 62 -9.15 -15.78 14.30
CA CYS A 62 -9.21 -17.08 13.64
C CYS A 62 -10.61 -17.68 13.73
N LYS A 63 -11.01 -18.44 12.69
CA LYS A 63 -12.20 -19.28 12.76
C LYS A 63 -12.01 -20.34 13.84
N GLY A 64 -12.88 -20.35 14.85
CA GLY A 64 -12.85 -21.31 15.95
C GLY A 64 -11.91 -20.97 17.12
N SER A 65 -11.08 -19.93 17.01
CA SER A 65 -10.28 -19.41 18.12
C SER A 65 -10.29 -17.88 18.10
N LYS A 66 -10.47 -17.28 19.27
CA LYS A 66 -10.40 -15.82 19.40
C LYS A 66 -8.98 -15.31 19.20
N PHE A 67 -7.98 -16.09 19.64
CA PHE A 67 -6.58 -15.70 19.70
C PHE A 67 -5.74 -16.42 18.63
N ILE A 68 -4.65 -15.78 18.21
CA ILE A 68 -3.65 -16.39 17.35
C ILE A 68 -2.62 -17.16 18.20
N SER A 69 -2.09 -18.24 17.64
CA SER A 69 -0.97 -19.00 18.21
C SER A 69 0.32 -18.78 17.38
N LEU A 70 1.47 -19.03 17.98
CA LEU A 70 2.76 -18.97 17.28
C LEU A 70 2.80 -19.85 16.02
N PRO A 71 2.34 -21.11 16.02
CA PRO A 71 2.28 -21.92 14.81
C PRO A 71 1.41 -21.33 13.69
N THR A 72 0.36 -20.57 14.04
CA THR A 72 -0.49 -19.90 13.06
C THR A 72 0.24 -18.71 12.44
N LEU A 73 0.93 -17.89 13.24
CA LEU A 73 1.78 -16.80 12.74
C LEU A 73 2.88 -17.36 11.83
N GLU A 74 3.53 -18.45 12.22
CA GLU A 74 4.58 -19.06 11.41
C GLU A 74 4.06 -19.57 10.06
N LYS A 75 2.85 -20.14 10.00
CA LYS A 75 2.21 -20.48 8.72
C LYS A 75 1.97 -19.27 7.83
N TRP A 76 1.61 -18.13 8.41
CA TRP A 76 1.44 -16.88 7.64
C TRP A 76 2.76 -16.35 7.10
N LEU A 77 3.86 -16.58 7.81
CA LEU A 77 5.20 -16.09 7.44
C LEU A 77 6.01 -17.10 6.60
N ALA A 78 5.63 -18.39 6.56
CA ALA A 78 6.38 -19.42 5.86
C ALA A 78 6.41 -19.23 4.34
N ASP A 79 7.52 -19.62 3.70
CA ASP A 79 7.71 -19.48 2.25
C ASP A 79 6.91 -20.45 1.38
N GLU A 80 6.22 -21.40 1.97
CA GLU A 80 5.46 -22.41 1.25
C GLU A 80 4.34 -21.78 0.41
N GLU A 81 4.26 -22.15 -0.87
CA GLU A 81 3.29 -21.65 -1.84
C GLU A 81 1.83 -21.85 -1.42
N ARG A 82 1.57 -22.92 -0.66
CA ARG A 82 0.23 -23.28 -0.15
C ARG A 82 -0.07 -22.72 1.24
N ALA A 83 0.88 -21.99 1.83
CA ALA A 83 0.69 -21.49 3.17
C ALA A 83 -0.39 -20.40 3.20
N GLN A 84 -1.21 -20.48 4.21
CA GLN A 84 -2.36 -19.63 4.44
C GLN A 84 -1.93 -18.16 4.67
N LEU A 85 -2.56 -17.23 3.98
CA LEU A 85 -2.47 -15.81 4.31
C LEU A 85 -3.49 -15.47 5.40
N PRO A 86 -3.22 -14.48 6.26
CA PRO A 86 -4.24 -13.92 7.13
C PRO A 86 -5.37 -13.30 6.30
N ASP A 87 -6.56 -13.23 6.88
CA ASP A 87 -7.61 -12.37 6.35
C ASP A 87 -7.25 -10.89 6.57
N LEU A 88 -8.04 -9.98 6.02
CA LEU A 88 -7.78 -8.54 6.15
C LEU A 88 -7.75 -8.07 7.62
N TRP A 89 -8.53 -8.70 8.50
CA TRP A 89 -8.51 -8.37 9.91
C TRP A 89 -7.21 -8.85 10.57
N GLY A 90 -6.78 -10.07 10.29
CA GLY A 90 -5.51 -10.61 10.78
C GLY A 90 -4.32 -9.79 10.28
N LEU A 91 -4.32 -9.37 9.01
CA LEU A 91 -3.31 -8.50 8.45
C LEU A 91 -3.29 -7.12 9.14
N HIS A 92 -4.46 -6.52 9.37
CA HIS A 92 -4.58 -5.25 10.08
C HIS A 92 -4.00 -5.33 11.49
N VAL A 93 -4.35 -6.37 12.25
CA VAL A 93 -3.83 -6.57 13.61
C VAL A 93 -2.32 -6.81 13.62
N LEU A 94 -1.77 -7.56 12.64
CA LEU A 94 -0.33 -7.74 12.47
C LEU A 94 0.39 -6.41 12.20
N ILE A 95 -0.16 -5.58 11.32
CA ILE A 95 0.38 -4.25 11.02
C ILE A 95 0.43 -3.37 12.29
N LEU A 96 -0.65 -3.35 13.07
CA LEU A 96 -0.68 -2.60 14.33
C LEU A 96 0.31 -3.13 15.36
N ALA A 97 0.36 -4.46 15.53
CA ALA A 97 1.27 -5.11 16.48
C ALA A 97 2.75 -4.87 16.17
N THR A 98 3.08 -4.66 14.90
CA THR A 98 4.46 -4.40 14.43
C THR A 98 4.80 -2.92 14.31
N GLY A 99 4.00 -2.01 14.88
CA GLY A 99 4.25 -0.57 14.89
C GLY A 99 3.71 0.17 13.68
N ASN A 100 2.53 -0.23 13.18
CA ASN A 100 1.81 0.41 12.08
C ASN A 100 2.60 0.46 10.76
N ARG A 101 3.28 -0.62 10.42
CA ARG A 101 4.11 -0.74 9.21
C ARG A 101 3.25 -1.18 8.03
N LEU A 102 3.05 -0.28 7.07
CA LEU A 102 2.08 -0.43 5.98
C LEU A 102 2.61 -1.19 4.75
N GLN A 103 3.87 -1.66 4.75
CA GLN A 103 4.49 -2.33 3.61
C GLN A 103 3.65 -3.47 2.99
N PRO A 104 2.93 -4.32 3.74
CA PRO A 104 2.07 -5.32 3.14
C PRO A 104 0.89 -4.72 2.36
N LEU A 105 0.32 -3.62 2.84
CA LEU A 105 -0.74 -2.90 2.12
C LEU A 105 -0.19 -2.18 0.89
N GLU A 106 0.99 -1.59 0.97
CA GLU A 106 1.68 -0.97 -0.16
C GLU A 106 1.96 -1.98 -1.26
N ALA A 107 2.48 -3.17 -0.91
CA ALA A 107 2.70 -4.25 -1.86
C ALA A 107 1.39 -4.70 -2.54
N TRP A 108 0.30 -4.75 -1.80
CA TRP A 108 -1.02 -5.09 -2.37
C TRP A 108 -1.54 -3.99 -3.29
N LEU A 109 -1.48 -2.72 -2.87
CA LEU A 109 -1.95 -1.59 -3.67
C LEU A 109 -1.11 -1.36 -4.93
N ALA A 110 0.18 -1.69 -4.89
CA ALA A 110 1.06 -1.59 -6.06
C ALA A 110 0.59 -2.46 -7.23
N LEU A 111 -0.14 -3.56 -6.98
CA LEU A 111 -0.74 -4.40 -8.03
C LEU A 111 -1.79 -3.63 -8.86
N PHE A 112 -2.41 -2.63 -8.29
CA PHE A 112 -3.43 -1.79 -8.92
C PHE A 112 -2.85 -0.46 -9.43
N GLY A 113 -1.52 -0.31 -9.41
CA GLY A 113 -0.86 0.96 -9.73
C GLY A 113 -1.14 2.06 -8.71
N CYS A 114 -1.58 1.69 -7.51
CA CYS A 114 -1.88 2.60 -6.40
C CYS A 114 -0.76 2.61 -5.37
N GLY A 115 -0.66 3.69 -4.63
CA GLY A 115 0.27 3.82 -3.50
C GLY A 115 -0.41 4.48 -2.31
N ILE A 116 0.20 4.34 -1.13
CA ILE A 116 -0.24 5.05 0.07
C ILE A 116 0.49 6.38 0.12
N LEU A 117 -0.26 7.47 0.13
CA LEU A 117 0.27 8.80 0.38
C LEU A 117 0.14 9.13 1.86
N ASP A 118 1.28 9.35 2.50
CA ASP A 118 1.32 9.98 3.82
C ASP A 118 0.93 11.47 3.74
N GLU A 119 0.84 12.15 4.88
CA GLU A 119 0.51 13.57 4.92
C GLU A 119 1.51 14.43 4.13
N THR A 120 2.79 14.07 4.16
CA THR A 120 3.85 14.74 3.41
C THR A 120 3.68 14.56 1.92
N GLY A 121 3.35 13.34 1.48
CA GLY A 121 3.06 13.02 0.09
C GLY A 121 1.84 13.77 -0.44
N ARG A 122 0.78 13.89 0.37
CA ARG A 122 -0.41 14.69 0.03
C ARG A 122 -0.08 16.17 -0.15
N LYS A 123 0.70 16.76 0.75
CA LYS A 123 1.14 18.16 0.64
C LYS A 123 2.01 18.40 -0.58
N LYS A 124 2.89 17.45 -0.92
CA LYS A 124 3.70 17.53 -2.15
C LYS A 124 2.84 17.46 -3.41
N LEU A 125 1.83 16.60 -3.43
CA LEU A 125 0.90 16.49 -4.55
C LEU A 125 0.11 17.78 -4.71
N GLU A 126 -0.46 18.33 -3.64
CA GLU A 126 -1.18 19.59 -3.62
C GLU A 126 -0.31 20.77 -4.11
N LEU A 127 0.96 20.81 -3.66
CA LEU A 127 1.91 21.80 -4.14
C LEU A 127 2.17 21.67 -5.64
N ALA A 128 2.37 20.47 -6.15
CA ALA A 128 2.58 20.20 -7.57
C ALA A 128 1.35 20.62 -8.41
N GLU A 129 0.14 20.33 -7.93
CA GLU A 129 -1.11 20.77 -8.58
C GLU A 129 -1.23 22.29 -8.64
N LEU A 130 -0.91 22.99 -7.55
CA LEU A 130 -0.87 24.44 -7.52
C LEU A 130 0.17 25.03 -8.46
N GLU A 131 1.34 24.41 -8.60
CA GLU A 131 2.38 24.81 -9.54
C GLU A 131 1.93 24.64 -11.00
N LEU A 132 1.29 23.51 -11.32
CA LEU A 132 0.71 23.25 -12.65
C LEU A 132 -0.38 24.28 -13.02
N GLU A 133 -1.19 24.72 -12.05
CA GLU A 133 -2.18 25.77 -12.28
C GLU A 133 -1.57 27.17 -12.46
N ARG A 134 -0.41 27.44 -11.87
CA ARG A 134 0.28 28.73 -11.99
C ARG A 134 0.83 28.98 -13.39
N GLU A 135 1.40 27.98 -14.04
CA GLU A 135 2.01 28.13 -15.37
C GLU A 135 1.07 28.70 -16.43
N PRO A 136 -0.17 28.21 -16.63
CA PRO A 136 -1.08 28.78 -17.61
C PRO A 136 -1.52 30.18 -17.22
N ARG A 137 -1.69 30.48 -15.92
CA ARG A 137 -2.03 31.86 -15.47
C ARG A 137 -0.90 32.83 -15.69
N GLU A 138 0.35 32.45 -15.51
CA GLU A 138 1.50 33.31 -15.79
C GLU A 138 1.70 33.55 -17.31
N LYS A 139 1.49 32.53 -18.15
CA LYS A 139 1.52 32.65 -19.59
C LYS A 139 0.44 33.64 -20.08
N LEU A 140 -0.78 33.50 -19.57
CA LEU A 140 -1.87 34.41 -19.88
C LEU A 140 -1.57 35.86 -19.43
N ARG A 141 -1.02 36.04 -18.25
CA ARG A 141 -0.62 37.33 -17.69
C ARG A 141 0.47 38.01 -18.54
N ARG A 142 1.46 37.23 -19.02
CA ARG A 142 2.50 37.75 -19.93
C ARG A 142 1.91 38.19 -21.27
N LYS A 143 0.98 37.38 -21.81
CA LYS A 143 0.30 37.71 -23.08
C LYS A 143 -0.51 39.00 -22.98
N LEU A 144 -1.33 39.12 -21.93
CA LEU A 144 -2.12 40.33 -21.68
C LEU A 144 -1.24 41.59 -21.47
N LYS A 145 -0.08 41.45 -20.79
CA LYS A 145 0.85 42.56 -20.64
C LYS A 145 1.45 42.99 -21.97
N ALA A 146 1.80 42.08 -22.88
CA ALA A 146 2.32 42.39 -24.21
C ALA A 146 1.26 43.12 -25.03
N GLU A 147 0.02 42.62 -25.06
CA GLU A 147 -1.09 43.24 -25.76
C GLU A 147 -1.36 44.69 -25.26
N LEU A 148 -1.28 44.93 -23.96
CA LEU A 148 -1.43 46.28 -23.39
C LEU A 148 -0.29 47.24 -23.75
N MET A 149 0.90 46.75 -24.05
CA MET A 149 2.03 47.57 -24.49
C MET A 149 1.95 47.94 -25.98
N GLU A 150 1.29 47.09 -26.80
CA GLU A 150 1.08 47.36 -28.22
C GLU A 150 -0.03 48.43 -28.49
N ILE A 151 -0.93 48.64 -27.52
CA ILE A 151 -2.04 49.59 -27.62
C ILE A 151 -1.60 51.05 -27.27
N ARG A 152 -0.34 51.25 -26.90
CA ARG A 152 0.23 52.54 -26.53
C ARG A 152 1.11 53.12 -27.63
#